data_243e246d53fae1790dfbd1bd8258560e
#
_entry.id   243e246d53fae1790dfbd1bd8258560e
#
_cell.length_a   1.000
_cell.length_b   1.000
_cell.length_c   1.000
_cell.angle_alpha   90.00
_cell.angle_beta   90.00
_cell.angle_gamma   90.00
#
_symmetry.space_group_name_H-M   'P 1'
#
loop_
_entity.id
_entity.type
_entity.pdbx_description
1 polymer ?
#
loop_
_entity_poly.entity_id
_entity_poly.type
_entity_poly.pdbx_seq_one_letter_code
_entity_poly.pdbx_strand_id
1 'polypeptide(L)'
;TDEIIKEDYNCNIRRYVDNAPPPEPHDVRAHLHGGIPLAEIESLDHFWQNYARLRADTFAPRDAEYMNFSPSLAEKRDIAEFVNRHAGVLQANQTFMTQLEAWWEQNLPIVEALAPDAANQQARPRNVYVMRSQLMDSINEAFAQQNLLTSFQVRGAFASYVNYLKADFKS
;
A
#
# COMPACT_ATOMS: atom_id res chain seq x y z
N THR A 1 -22.41 19.67 -16.30
CA THR A 1 -23.66 20.42 -16.03
C THR A 1 -24.83 19.76 -16.78
N ASP A 2 -24.59 19.25 -17.99
CA ASP A 2 -25.62 18.66 -18.86
C ASP A 2 -26.15 17.30 -18.33
N GLU A 3 -25.30 16.51 -17.69
CA GLU A 3 -25.69 15.26 -17.06
C GLU A 3 -26.65 15.47 -15.89
N ILE A 4 -26.45 16.53 -15.11
CA ILE A 4 -27.29 16.89 -13.96
C ILE A 4 -28.68 17.29 -14.47
N ILE A 5 -28.76 18.05 -15.57
CA ILE A 5 -30.01 18.45 -16.20
C ILE A 5 -30.74 17.23 -16.77
N LYS A 6 -30.04 16.30 -17.40
CA LYS A 6 -30.58 15.06 -17.97
C LYS A 6 -31.20 14.15 -16.92
N GLU A 7 -30.64 14.16 -15.71
CA GLU A 7 -31.10 13.39 -14.56
C GLU A 7 -32.06 14.17 -13.64
N ASP A 8 -32.67 15.23 -14.14
CA ASP A 8 -33.66 16.07 -13.46
C ASP A 8 -33.20 16.57 -12.08
N TYR A 9 -31.93 17.03 -12.02
CA TYR A 9 -31.24 17.53 -10.82
C TYR A 9 -31.23 16.53 -9.63
N ASN A 10 -31.29 15.26 -9.93
CA ASN A 10 -31.24 14.22 -8.91
C ASN A 10 -29.84 14.17 -8.26
N CYS A 11 -29.76 14.45 -6.97
CA CYS A 11 -28.49 14.47 -6.22
C CYS A 11 -27.97 13.09 -5.81
N ASN A 12 -28.54 12.00 -6.31
CA ASN A 12 -28.03 10.67 -6.04
C ASN A 12 -26.73 10.41 -6.81
N ILE A 13 -25.61 10.46 -6.11
CA ILE A 13 -24.26 10.31 -6.65
C ILE A 13 -24.10 9.02 -7.51
N ARG A 14 -24.80 7.95 -7.17
CA ARG A 14 -24.74 6.68 -7.92
C ARG A 14 -25.26 6.78 -9.37
N ARG A 15 -25.97 7.84 -9.72
CA ARG A 15 -26.41 8.08 -11.10
C ARG A 15 -25.33 8.73 -11.97
N TYR A 16 -24.33 9.35 -11.34
CA TYR A 16 -23.28 10.11 -12.00
C TYR A 16 -21.92 9.43 -11.95
N VAL A 17 -21.73 8.54 -10.98
CA VAL A 17 -20.48 7.83 -10.77
C VAL A 17 -20.78 6.34 -10.75
N ASP A 18 -20.40 5.66 -11.81
CA ASP A 18 -20.36 4.20 -11.83
C ASP A 18 -19.07 3.75 -11.14
N ASN A 19 -19.21 3.27 -9.90
CA ASN A 19 -18.12 2.69 -9.13
C ASN A 19 -18.01 1.17 -9.32
N ALA A 20 -18.79 0.60 -10.23
CA ALA A 20 -18.62 -0.81 -10.56
C ALA A 20 -17.21 -1.02 -11.15
N PRO A 21 -16.44 -1.96 -10.64
CA PRO A 21 -15.19 -2.30 -11.29
C PRO A 21 -15.51 -2.72 -12.74
N PRO A 22 -14.66 -2.33 -13.70
CA PRO A 22 -14.86 -2.78 -15.08
C PRO A 22 -14.98 -4.30 -15.09
N PRO A 23 -15.89 -4.87 -15.93
CA PRO A 23 -16.01 -6.31 -16.01
C PRO A 23 -14.67 -6.93 -16.35
N GLU A 24 -14.23 -7.92 -15.58
CA GLU A 24 -13.02 -8.65 -15.87
C GLU A 24 -13.13 -9.28 -17.26
N PRO A 25 -12.17 -9.05 -18.16
CA PRO A 25 -12.16 -9.69 -19.46
C PRO A 25 -12.01 -11.21 -19.27
N HIS A 26 -13.03 -11.97 -19.62
CA HIS A 26 -12.96 -13.43 -19.60
C HIS A 26 -12.27 -13.95 -20.85
N ASP A 27 -11.07 -14.49 -20.68
CA ASP A 27 -10.37 -15.19 -21.75
C ASP A 27 -10.86 -16.65 -21.83
N VAL A 28 -11.76 -16.88 -22.80
CA VAL A 28 -12.35 -18.22 -23.04
C VAL A 28 -11.28 -19.26 -23.41
N ARG A 29 -10.23 -18.86 -24.14
CA ARG A 29 -9.14 -19.75 -24.54
C ARG A 29 -8.33 -20.19 -23.31
N ALA A 30 -8.03 -19.26 -22.39
CA ALA A 30 -7.37 -19.58 -21.13
C ALA A 30 -8.19 -20.56 -20.28
N HIS A 31 -9.53 -20.39 -20.24
CA HIS A 31 -10.42 -21.31 -19.52
C HIS A 31 -10.47 -22.71 -20.13
N LEU A 32 -10.47 -22.82 -21.47
CA LEU A 32 -10.58 -24.11 -22.15
C LEU A 32 -9.24 -24.86 -22.24
N HIS A 33 -8.16 -24.14 -22.44
CA HIS A 33 -6.84 -24.73 -22.74
C HIS A 33 -5.82 -24.49 -21.64
N GLY A 34 -6.15 -23.72 -20.62
CA GLY A 34 -5.24 -23.30 -19.58
C GLY A 34 -4.25 -22.23 -20.08
N GLY A 35 -3.39 -21.78 -19.18
CA GLY A 35 -2.48 -20.66 -19.37
C GLY A 35 -3.03 -19.38 -18.77
N ILE A 36 -2.14 -18.44 -18.48
CA ILE A 36 -2.45 -17.12 -17.95
C ILE A 36 -2.17 -16.10 -19.04
N PRO A 37 -3.17 -15.29 -19.46
CA PRO A 37 -2.95 -14.27 -20.47
C PRO A 37 -1.82 -13.30 -20.06
N LEU A 38 -0.93 -13.01 -20.99
CA LEU A 38 0.18 -12.08 -20.73
C LEU A 38 -0.34 -10.70 -20.30
N ALA A 39 -1.45 -10.25 -20.87
CA ALA A 39 -2.08 -8.98 -20.53
C ALA A 39 -2.55 -8.91 -19.06
N GLU A 40 -3.00 -10.03 -18.47
CA GLU A 40 -3.37 -10.08 -17.05
C GLU A 40 -2.13 -9.94 -16.15
N ILE A 41 -1.01 -10.59 -16.51
CA ILE A 41 0.24 -10.46 -15.79
C ILE A 41 0.77 -9.03 -15.88
N GLU A 42 0.69 -8.41 -17.06
CA GLU A 42 1.12 -7.03 -17.29
C GLU A 42 0.25 -5.99 -16.58
N SER A 43 -1.03 -6.27 -16.40
CA SER A 43 -1.91 -5.39 -15.63
C SER A 43 -1.47 -5.21 -14.17
N LEU A 44 -0.69 -6.16 -13.65
CA LEU A 44 -0.10 -6.15 -12.31
C LEU A 44 1.33 -5.59 -12.28
N ASP A 45 1.77 -4.90 -13.32
CA ASP A 45 3.15 -4.43 -13.47
C ASP A 45 3.61 -3.54 -12.30
N HIS A 46 2.68 -2.75 -11.73
CA HIS A 46 2.93 -1.96 -10.53
C HIS A 46 3.32 -2.78 -9.29
N PHE A 47 2.94 -4.07 -9.22
CA PHE A 47 3.42 -4.98 -8.18
C PHE A 47 4.77 -5.58 -8.56
N TRP A 48 4.93 -6.01 -9.81
CA TRP A 48 6.17 -6.67 -10.25
C TRP A 48 7.39 -5.78 -10.11
N GLN A 49 7.24 -4.47 -10.33
CA GLN A 49 8.33 -3.50 -10.20
C GLN A 49 8.88 -3.40 -8.78
N ASN A 50 8.09 -3.73 -7.76
CA ASN A 50 8.49 -3.64 -6.37
C ASN A 50 9.31 -4.86 -5.89
N TYR A 51 9.20 -5.98 -6.60
CA TYR A 51 9.79 -7.25 -6.15
C TYR A 51 10.72 -7.82 -7.20
N ALA A 52 12.02 -7.65 -6.98
CA ALA A 52 13.03 -8.11 -7.91
C ALA A 52 12.85 -9.59 -8.24
N ARG A 53 12.78 -9.91 -9.55
CA ARG A 53 12.64 -11.26 -10.11
C ARG A 53 11.35 -12.02 -9.80
N LEU A 54 10.46 -11.53 -8.94
CA LEU A 54 9.25 -12.26 -8.54
C LEU A 54 8.43 -12.70 -9.76
N ARG A 55 8.21 -11.80 -10.74
CA ARG A 55 7.52 -12.13 -11.98
C ARG A 55 8.20 -13.27 -12.75
N ALA A 56 9.52 -13.16 -12.94
CA ALA A 56 10.29 -14.14 -13.71
C ALA A 56 10.36 -15.52 -13.05
N ASP A 57 10.36 -15.55 -11.73
CA ASP A 57 10.46 -16.78 -10.96
C ASP A 57 9.05 -17.43 -10.74
N THR A 58 7.98 -16.64 -10.88
CA THR A 58 6.59 -17.11 -10.77
C THR A 58 6.05 -17.71 -12.06
N PHE A 59 6.42 -17.15 -13.21
CA PHE A 59 5.86 -17.52 -14.50
C PHE A 59 6.91 -18.06 -15.47
N ALA A 60 6.49 -19.06 -16.25
CA ALA A 60 7.27 -19.62 -17.35
C ALA A 60 6.55 -19.35 -18.67
N PRO A 61 7.27 -19.01 -19.76
CA PRO A 61 6.68 -18.81 -21.07
C PRO A 61 5.97 -20.07 -21.56
N ARG A 62 4.78 -19.91 -22.14
CA ARG A 62 4.03 -20.96 -22.82
C ARG A 62 4.02 -20.74 -24.31
N ASP A 63 3.53 -19.58 -24.74
CA ASP A 63 3.50 -19.12 -26.13
C ASP A 63 3.56 -17.58 -26.18
N ALA A 64 3.25 -16.96 -27.32
CA ALA A 64 3.34 -15.52 -27.48
C ALA A 64 2.33 -14.71 -26.66
N GLU A 65 1.21 -15.32 -26.27
CA GLU A 65 0.08 -14.65 -25.62
C GLU A 65 -0.15 -15.14 -24.18
N TYR A 66 0.39 -16.32 -23.83
CA TYR A 66 0.12 -16.99 -22.55
C TYR A 66 1.41 -17.42 -21.83
N MET A 67 1.34 -17.38 -20.51
CA MET A 67 2.34 -17.96 -19.62
C MET A 67 1.72 -19.07 -18.77
N ASN A 68 2.56 -19.93 -18.22
CA ASN A 68 2.18 -20.90 -17.17
C ASN A 68 2.81 -20.47 -15.84
N PHE A 69 2.29 -21.00 -14.75
CA PHE A 69 3.06 -20.96 -13.51
C PHE A 69 4.37 -21.75 -13.67
N SER A 70 5.39 -21.31 -12.95
CA SER A 70 6.66 -22.04 -12.84
C SER A 70 6.41 -23.49 -12.37
N PRO A 71 7.14 -24.49 -12.87
CA PRO A 71 6.99 -25.89 -12.43
C PRO A 71 7.14 -26.10 -10.92
N SER A 72 7.77 -25.17 -10.22
CA SER A 72 7.87 -25.17 -8.75
C SER A 72 6.56 -24.83 -8.04
N LEU A 73 5.56 -24.29 -8.76
CA LEU A 73 4.24 -23.88 -8.28
C LEU A 73 3.18 -24.83 -8.84
N ALA A 74 3.22 -26.10 -8.41
CA ALA A 74 2.32 -27.11 -8.92
C ALA A 74 0.87 -26.92 -8.44
N GLU A 75 0.69 -26.38 -7.23
CA GLU A 75 -0.63 -26.20 -6.65
C GLU A 75 -0.86 -24.75 -6.18
N LYS A 76 -2.10 -24.30 -6.21
CA LYS A 76 -2.50 -22.95 -5.77
C LYS A 76 -2.05 -22.64 -4.34
N ARG A 77 -2.03 -23.64 -3.45
CA ARG A 77 -1.61 -23.46 -2.07
C ARG A 77 -0.14 -23.11 -1.91
N ASP A 78 0.70 -23.49 -2.89
CA ASP A 78 2.15 -23.28 -2.86
C ASP A 78 2.52 -21.82 -3.16
N ILE A 79 1.63 -21.09 -3.86
CA ILE A 79 1.86 -19.70 -4.28
C ILE A 79 2.12 -18.79 -3.07
N ALA A 80 1.29 -18.87 -2.04
CA ALA A 80 1.43 -18.00 -0.87
C ALA A 80 2.77 -18.23 -0.14
N GLU A 81 3.16 -19.50 0.02
CA GLU A 81 4.41 -19.85 0.66
C GLU A 81 5.62 -19.42 -0.18
N PHE A 82 5.55 -19.62 -1.49
CA PHE A 82 6.58 -19.19 -2.44
C PHE A 82 6.78 -17.67 -2.38
N VAL A 83 5.70 -16.89 -2.47
CA VAL A 83 5.78 -15.43 -2.43
C VAL A 83 6.36 -14.94 -1.09
N ASN A 84 5.90 -15.49 0.03
CA ASN A 84 6.38 -15.10 1.36
C ASN A 84 7.85 -15.42 1.61
N ARG A 85 8.41 -16.40 0.92
CA ARG A 85 9.83 -16.79 1.03
C ARG A 85 10.69 -16.23 -0.11
N HIS A 86 10.08 -15.59 -1.09
CA HIS A 86 10.82 -15.10 -2.25
C HIS A 86 11.81 -14.01 -1.85
N ALA A 87 13.07 -14.14 -2.31
CA ALA A 87 14.16 -13.23 -1.92
C ALA A 87 13.84 -11.76 -2.25
N GLY A 88 13.23 -11.49 -3.40
CA GLY A 88 12.83 -10.14 -3.80
C GLY A 88 11.77 -9.53 -2.87
N VAL A 89 10.84 -10.35 -2.37
CA VAL A 89 9.81 -9.91 -1.41
C VAL A 89 10.43 -9.63 -0.05
N LEU A 90 11.27 -10.53 0.43
CA LEU A 90 11.98 -10.35 1.72
C LEU A 90 12.89 -9.12 1.69
N GLN A 91 13.58 -8.89 0.58
CA GLN A 91 14.45 -7.71 0.41
C GLN A 91 13.63 -6.41 0.38
N ALA A 92 12.51 -6.37 -0.34
CA ALA A 92 11.64 -5.19 -0.37
C ALA A 92 11.08 -4.87 1.03
N ASN A 93 10.64 -5.92 1.77
CA ASN A 93 10.18 -5.76 3.14
C ASN A 93 11.30 -5.26 4.06
N GLN A 94 12.50 -5.82 3.98
CA GLN A 94 13.65 -5.37 4.78
C GLN A 94 14.00 -3.92 4.49
N THR A 95 14.02 -3.51 3.23
CA THR A 95 14.28 -2.12 2.84
C THR A 95 13.23 -1.18 3.43
N PHE A 96 11.97 -1.57 3.34
CA PHE A 96 10.87 -0.79 3.91
C PHE A 96 11.00 -0.65 5.43
N MET A 97 11.29 -1.74 6.15
CA MET A 97 11.46 -1.73 7.61
C MET A 97 12.65 -0.88 8.03
N THR A 98 13.79 -0.99 7.34
CA THR A 98 14.97 -0.16 7.61
C THR A 98 14.67 1.34 7.42
N GLN A 99 13.90 1.69 6.40
CA GLN A 99 13.49 3.07 6.17
C GLN A 99 12.52 3.56 7.26
N LEU A 100 11.61 2.71 7.71
CA LEU A 100 10.68 3.03 8.80
C LEU A 100 11.42 3.24 10.12
N GLU A 101 12.39 2.38 10.43
CA GLU A 101 13.25 2.52 11.61
C GLU A 101 14.05 3.83 11.57
N ALA A 102 14.69 4.13 10.44
CA ALA A 102 15.44 5.39 10.26
C ALA A 102 14.51 6.62 10.38
N TRP A 103 13.31 6.57 9.80
CA TRP A 103 12.32 7.62 9.96
C TRP A 103 11.92 7.80 11.43
N TRP A 104 11.69 6.71 12.15
CA TRP A 104 11.31 6.74 13.56
C TRP A 104 12.43 7.37 14.41
N GLU A 105 13.66 6.93 14.25
CA GLU A 105 14.83 7.48 14.98
C GLU A 105 14.99 8.99 14.75
N GLN A 106 14.80 9.45 13.51
CA GLN A 106 14.89 10.88 13.17
C GLN A 106 13.78 11.71 13.84
N ASN A 107 12.60 11.14 14.04
CA ASN A 107 11.44 11.85 14.57
C ASN A 107 11.19 11.58 16.07
N LEU A 108 11.90 10.65 16.67
CA LEU A 108 11.79 10.34 18.11
C LEU A 108 11.94 11.57 19.00
N PRO A 109 12.88 12.51 18.75
CA PRO A 109 13.00 13.74 19.57
C PRO A 109 11.73 14.61 19.56
N ILE A 110 10.92 14.56 18.52
CA ILE A 110 9.65 15.29 18.45
C ILE A 110 8.65 14.70 19.46
N VAL A 111 8.66 13.37 19.61
CA VAL A 111 7.81 12.64 20.56
C VAL A 111 8.32 12.83 22.00
N GLU A 112 9.62 12.66 22.22
CA GLU A 112 10.26 12.84 23.52
C GLU A 112 10.05 14.27 24.04
N ALA A 113 10.01 15.22 23.13
CA ALA A 113 9.71 16.59 23.43
C ALA A 113 8.32 16.83 24.05
N LEU A 114 7.40 15.86 24.06
CA LEU A 114 6.13 15.91 24.80
C LEU A 114 6.27 15.60 26.28
N ALA A 115 7.34 14.90 26.67
CA ALA A 115 7.55 14.57 28.07
C ALA A 115 7.62 15.85 28.94
N PRO A 116 6.97 15.87 30.09
CA PRO A 116 7.05 17.00 31.00
C PRO A 116 8.51 17.19 31.44
N ASP A 117 9.02 18.40 31.24
CA ASP A 117 10.33 18.76 31.73
C ASP A 117 10.25 19.00 33.26
N ALA A 118 10.80 18.06 34.01
CA ALA A 118 10.80 18.14 35.49
C ALA A 118 11.53 19.40 36.01
N ALA A 119 12.40 20.01 35.22
CA ALA A 119 13.14 21.23 35.55
C ALA A 119 12.38 22.52 35.19
N ASN A 120 11.36 22.46 34.33
CA ASN A 120 10.68 23.64 33.81
C ASN A 120 9.15 23.49 33.83
N GLN A 121 8.56 23.58 35.02
CA GLN A 121 7.11 23.55 35.26
C GLN A 121 6.32 24.67 34.55
N GLN A 122 6.99 25.66 33.98
CA GLN A 122 6.40 26.79 33.26
C GLN A 122 6.44 26.62 31.74
N ALA A 123 6.95 25.49 31.22
CA ALA A 123 6.94 25.22 29.80
C ALA A 123 5.49 25.16 29.30
N ARG A 124 5.20 25.87 28.21
CA ARG A 124 3.89 25.84 27.56
C ARG A 124 3.52 24.39 27.22
N PRO A 125 2.27 23.95 27.46
CA PRO A 125 1.85 22.63 27.10
C PRO A 125 2.11 22.41 25.59
N ARG A 126 2.89 21.40 25.26
CA ARG A 126 3.23 21.09 23.89
C ARG A 126 1.98 20.64 23.17
N ASN A 127 1.77 21.20 22.00
CA ASN A 127 0.55 20.94 21.24
C ASN A 127 0.66 19.58 20.49
N VAL A 128 0.02 18.56 21.05
CA VAL A 128 -0.05 17.21 20.46
C VAL A 128 -0.58 17.24 19.00
N TYR A 129 -1.47 18.17 18.67
CA TYR A 129 -1.99 18.31 17.32
C TYR A 129 -0.92 18.79 16.33
N VAL A 130 -0.07 19.72 16.76
CA VAL A 130 1.07 20.20 15.94
C VAL A 130 2.07 19.09 15.71
N MET A 131 2.47 18.37 16.78
CA MET A 131 3.35 17.20 16.67
C MET A 131 2.77 16.14 15.71
N ARG A 132 1.49 15.81 15.87
CA ARG A 132 0.82 14.84 15.00
C ARG A 132 0.85 15.26 13.55
N SER A 133 0.63 16.55 13.25
CA SER A 133 0.72 17.07 11.88
C SER A 133 2.13 16.94 11.33
N GLN A 134 3.14 17.35 12.13
CA GLN A 134 4.55 17.27 11.74
C GLN A 134 4.96 15.81 11.42
N LEU A 135 4.59 14.87 12.28
CA LEU A 135 4.89 13.46 12.05
C LEU A 135 4.15 12.89 10.83
N MET A 136 2.89 13.32 10.60
CA MET A 136 2.13 12.92 9.42
C MET A 136 2.77 13.43 8.13
N ASP A 137 3.22 14.67 8.12
CA ASP A 137 3.88 15.27 6.96
C ASP A 137 5.25 14.61 6.73
N SER A 138 6.03 14.42 7.79
CA SER A 138 7.34 13.76 7.75
C SER A 138 7.25 12.31 7.23
N ILE A 139 6.30 11.49 7.70
CA ILE A 139 6.16 10.11 7.22
C ILE A 139 5.70 10.07 5.77
N ASN A 140 4.80 10.97 5.38
CA ASN A 140 4.33 11.06 4.01
C ASN A 140 5.46 11.46 3.06
N GLU A 141 6.34 12.36 3.46
CA GLU A 141 7.52 12.75 2.69
C GLU A 141 8.55 11.61 2.62
N ALA A 142 8.85 10.98 3.75
CA ALA A 142 9.80 9.87 3.81
C ALA A 142 9.42 8.71 2.90
N PHE A 143 8.12 8.44 2.75
CA PHE A 143 7.60 7.33 1.95
C PHE A 143 7.03 7.75 0.59
N ALA A 144 7.20 9.01 0.17
CA ALA A 144 6.66 9.53 -1.09
C ALA A 144 7.22 8.83 -2.34
N GLN A 145 8.46 8.33 -2.27
CA GLN A 145 9.15 7.65 -3.36
C GLN A 145 9.02 6.11 -3.30
N GLN A 146 8.31 5.59 -2.31
CA GLN A 146 8.06 4.17 -2.15
C GLN A 146 6.83 3.75 -2.95
N ASN A 147 6.96 2.65 -3.71
CA ASN A 147 5.86 2.10 -4.51
C ASN A 147 5.11 0.95 -3.82
N LEU A 148 5.58 0.50 -2.63
CA LEU A 148 4.93 -0.58 -1.88
C LEU A 148 3.58 -0.18 -1.30
N LEU A 149 3.48 1.04 -0.80
CA LEU A 149 2.26 1.60 -0.23
C LEU A 149 1.93 2.94 -0.91
N THR A 150 0.66 3.17 -1.14
CA THR A 150 0.19 4.48 -1.56
C THR A 150 0.29 5.49 -0.41
N SER A 151 0.37 6.79 -0.72
CA SER A 151 0.38 7.83 0.30
C SER A 151 -0.86 7.78 1.21
N PHE A 152 -2.02 7.35 0.69
CA PHE A 152 -3.23 7.15 1.48
C PHE A 152 -3.10 6.00 2.47
N GLN A 153 -2.47 4.90 2.07
CA GLN A 153 -2.21 3.76 2.96
C GLN A 153 -1.22 4.12 4.07
N VAL A 154 -0.14 4.83 3.75
CA VAL A 154 0.83 5.33 4.74
C VAL A 154 0.15 6.25 5.75
N ARG A 155 -0.61 7.24 5.28
CA ARG A 155 -1.35 8.17 6.14
C ARG A 155 -2.42 7.47 6.98
N GLY A 156 -3.13 6.51 6.40
CA GLY A 156 -4.13 5.71 7.08
C GLY A 156 -3.54 4.85 8.20
N ALA A 157 -2.42 4.17 7.94
CA ALA A 157 -1.70 3.39 8.93
C ALA A 157 -1.21 4.27 10.10
N PHE A 158 -0.60 5.42 9.79
CA PHE A 158 -0.15 6.37 10.81
C PHE A 158 -1.32 6.93 11.63
N ALA A 159 -2.41 7.32 10.98
CA ALA A 159 -3.60 7.82 11.68
C ALA A 159 -4.19 6.76 12.63
N SER A 160 -4.22 5.50 12.21
CA SER A 160 -4.65 4.37 13.04
C SER A 160 -3.74 4.17 14.25
N TYR A 161 -2.43 4.24 14.04
CA TYR A 161 -1.43 4.15 15.12
C TYR A 161 -1.59 5.28 16.15
N VAL A 162 -1.73 6.53 15.71
CA VAL A 162 -1.97 7.67 16.60
C VAL A 162 -3.29 7.55 17.36
N ASN A 163 -4.33 7.00 16.72
CA ASN A 163 -5.59 6.75 17.40
C ASN A 163 -5.48 5.68 18.49
N TYR A 164 -4.66 4.65 18.26
CA TYR A 164 -4.36 3.63 19.27
C TYR A 164 -3.70 4.25 20.51
N LEU A 165 -2.75 5.17 20.30
CA LEU A 165 -2.04 5.87 21.37
C LEU A 165 -2.82 7.05 21.99
N LYS A 166 -4.06 7.29 21.58
CA LYS A 166 -4.84 8.47 22.02
C LYS A 166 -5.03 8.57 23.53
N ALA A 167 -5.06 7.45 24.23
CA ALA A 167 -5.19 7.41 25.68
C ALA A 167 -3.90 7.92 26.36
N ASP A 168 -2.74 7.55 25.81
CA ASP A 168 -1.43 7.89 26.37
C ASP A 168 -1.10 9.38 26.21
N PHE A 169 -1.64 10.01 25.14
CA PHE A 169 -1.48 11.45 24.92
C PHE A 169 -2.43 12.33 25.74
N LYS A 170 -3.36 11.74 26.50
CA LYS A 170 -4.31 12.48 27.35
C LYS A 170 -3.91 12.52 28.83
N SER A 171 -2.97 11.68 29.22
CA SER A 171 -2.41 11.64 30.56
C SER A 171 -1.31 12.68 30.72
#